data_4b637b89d34f7bbc5612960a785287b3
#
_entry.id   4b637b89d34f7bbc5612960a785287b3
#
_cell.length_a   1.000
_cell.length_b   1.000
_cell.length_c   1.000
_cell.angle_alpha   90.00
_cell.angle_beta   90.00
_cell.angle_gamma   90.00
#
_symmetry.space_group_name_H-M   'P 1'
#
loop_
_entity.id
_entity.type
_entity.pdbx_description
1 polymer ?
#
loop_
_entity_poly.entity_id
_entity_poly.type
_entity_poly.pdbx_seq_one_letter_code
_entity_poly.pdbx_strand_id
1 'polypeptide(L)'
;MGEPTLRDRIELYYATVPLAFADAEEFGPLRLFVRKGEGAPYYGGPNHAYPVPAGPAPVAPVPAGPAPVAPASAGPVSVDPVPAGFASGGPVASGSASSGPVGTDIIAADIARVRARQRQLGVAESFEWLAEVTPSLRALVEAAGLPVAERPLMVLDPHHPLPPQPLPEGVTIRILDADDPGLPAVLALPRLAFADVGTAVGPAGRAELAAVAEKLVADGTVETIRPTLLTGHKVLAAAFAPDGTPLAAGHYHPARGITEIGGIGTLPTARRQGLGAAVMAALATHAREHGVHTVFLAYADAAVARIYARLGFRPAGTTLLIADQPARGQ
;
A
#
# COMPACT_ATOMS: atom_id res chain seq x y z
N MET A 1 -16.05 -14.18 19.93
CA MET A 1 -15.21 -14.11 18.72
C MET A 1 -13.80 -13.82 19.18
N GLY A 2 -12.81 -14.64 18.78
CA GLY A 2 -11.40 -14.39 19.09
C GLY A 2 -10.89 -13.13 18.39
N GLU A 3 -9.80 -12.56 18.88
CA GLU A 3 -9.13 -11.47 18.16
C GLU A 3 -8.65 -11.96 16.77
N PRO A 4 -8.75 -11.12 15.71
CA PRO A 4 -8.30 -11.50 14.38
C PRO A 4 -6.79 -11.78 14.39
N THR A 5 -6.39 -12.86 13.76
CA THR A 5 -4.97 -13.22 13.63
C THR A 5 -4.22 -12.19 12.77
N LEU A 6 -2.90 -12.21 12.79
CA LEU A 6 -2.10 -11.38 11.89
C LEU A 6 -2.49 -11.60 10.42
N ARG A 7 -2.71 -12.86 10.04
CA ARG A 7 -3.11 -13.25 8.68
C ARG A 7 -4.47 -12.66 8.30
N ASP A 8 -5.47 -12.76 9.17
CA ASP A 8 -6.80 -12.19 8.93
C ASP A 8 -6.72 -10.66 8.75
N ARG A 9 -5.84 -10.00 9.50
CA ARG A 9 -5.63 -8.56 9.38
C ARG A 9 -4.97 -8.18 8.05
N ILE A 10 -3.96 -8.93 7.58
CA ILE A 10 -3.30 -8.70 6.29
C ILE A 10 -4.29 -8.98 5.15
N GLU A 11 -5.08 -10.06 5.23
CA GLU A 11 -6.12 -10.37 4.25
C GLU A 11 -7.15 -9.24 4.15
N LEU A 12 -7.65 -8.78 5.30
CA LEU A 12 -8.59 -7.66 5.35
C LEU A 12 -7.97 -6.37 4.80
N TYR A 13 -6.68 -6.14 5.01
CA TYR A 13 -5.95 -5.00 4.46
C TYR A 13 -5.96 -5.03 2.94
N TYR A 14 -5.55 -6.12 2.30
CA TYR A 14 -5.54 -6.27 0.85
C TYR A 14 -6.94 -6.19 0.24
N ALA A 15 -7.96 -6.65 0.95
CA ALA A 15 -9.35 -6.55 0.52
C ALA A 15 -9.97 -5.15 0.71
N THR A 16 -9.33 -4.27 1.50
CA THR A 16 -9.91 -2.98 1.91
C THR A 16 -9.19 -1.79 1.28
N VAL A 17 -7.87 -1.76 1.27
CA VAL A 17 -7.07 -0.62 0.79
C VAL A 17 -7.43 -0.22 -0.64
N PRO A 18 -7.62 -1.14 -1.59
CA PRO A 18 -7.98 -0.77 -2.96
C PRO A 18 -9.29 0.00 -3.08
N LEU A 19 -10.24 -0.17 -2.15
CA LEU A 19 -11.56 0.48 -2.18
C LEU A 19 -11.49 2.01 -2.07
N ALA A 20 -10.40 2.55 -1.53
CA ALA A 20 -10.17 4.00 -1.53
C ALA A 20 -9.97 4.57 -2.94
N PHE A 21 -9.62 3.74 -3.92
CA PHE A 21 -9.13 4.14 -5.24
C PHE A 21 -9.81 3.40 -6.39
N ALA A 22 -10.56 2.35 -6.07
CA ALA A 22 -11.19 1.46 -7.05
C ALA A 22 -12.63 1.16 -6.67
N ASP A 23 -13.44 0.85 -7.67
CA ASP A 23 -14.74 0.21 -7.49
C ASP A 23 -14.54 -1.31 -7.43
N ALA A 24 -15.41 -1.99 -6.70
CA ALA A 24 -15.36 -3.45 -6.56
C ALA A 24 -16.44 -4.09 -7.44
N GLU A 25 -16.01 -5.00 -8.31
CA GLU A 25 -16.91 -5.86 -9.10
C GLU A 25 -16.78 -7.31 -8.59
N GLU A 26 -17.92 -7.95 -8.24
CA GLU A 26 -17.92 -9.31 -7.67
C GLU A 26 -18.06 -10.37 -8.77
N PHE A 27 -17.20 -11.39 -8.70
CA PHE A 27 -17.17 -12.54 -9.63
C PHE A 27 -17.23 -13.85 -8.83
N GLY A 28 -18.33 -14.06 -8.10
CA GLY A 28 -18.46 -15.16 -7.15
C GLY A 28 -17.49 -14.99 -5.98
N PRO A 29 -16.57 -15.94 -5.75
CA PRO A 29 -15.60 -15.83 -4.64
C PRO A 29 -14.42 -14.89 -4.94
N LEU A 30 -14.38 -14.23 -6.10
CA LEU A 30 -13.35 -13.26 -6.48
C LEU A 30 -13.94 -11.86 -6.58
N ARG A 31 -13.14 -10.87 -6.20
CA ARG A 31 -13.42 -9.45 -6.33
C ARG A 31 -12.39 -8.82 -7.24
N LEU A 32 -12.84 -8.14 -8.30
CA LEU A 32 -11.99 -7.33 -9.16
C LEU A 32 -12.07 -5.87 -8.70
N PHE A 33 -10.93 -5.28 -8.37
CA PHE A 33 -10.82 -3.86 -8.08
C PHE A 33 -10.59 -3.09 -9.39
N VAL A 34 -11.63 -2.42 -9.86
CA VAL A 34 -11.59 -1.59 -11.07
C VAL A 34 -11.22 -0.17 -10.68
N ARG A 35 -10.07 0.28 -11.11
CA ARG A 35 -9.53 1.58 -10.76
C ARG A 35 -10.43 2.74 -11.19
N LYS A 36 -10.60 3.73 -10.31
CA LYS A 36 -11.25 5.01 -10.60
C LYS A 36 -10.26 5.96 -11.27
N GLY A 37 -10.64 6.50 -12.43
CA GLY A 37 -9.84 7.49 -13.14
C GLY A 37 -8.61 6.93 -13.85
N GLU A 38 -7.90 7.80 -14.53
CA GLU A 38 -6.65 7.54 -15.26
C GLU A 38 -5.42 7.88 -14.38
N GLY A 39 -4.22 7.51 -14.84
CA GLY A 39 -2.95 7.86 -14.19
C GLY A 39 -2.21 6.67 -13.56
N ALA A 40 -1.14 6.93 -12.81
CA ALA A 40 -0.32 5.89 -12.21
C ALA A 40 -1.07 5.07 -11.15
N PRO A 41 -0.76 3.77 -10.99
CA PRO A 41 -1.33 2.97 -9.92
C PRO A 41 -0.92 3.57 -8.56
N TYR A 42 -1.88 3.62 -7.67
CA TYR A 42 -1.71 4.14 -6.32
C TYR A 42 -1.23 3.07 -5.33
N TYR A 43 -1.54 1.80 -5.62
CA TYR A 43 -1.26 0.64 -4.78
C TYR A 43 -1.15 -0.62 -5.66
N GLY A 44 -0.08 -1.39 -5.50
CA GLY A 44 0.13 -2.65 -6.22
C GLY A 44 -0.11 -2.58 -7.73
N GLY A 45 -0.53 -3.70 -8.31
CA GLY A 45 -0.99 -3.76 -9.70
C GLY A 45 -2.38 -3.11 -9.85
N PRO A 46 -2.60 -2.25 -10.85
CA PRO A 46 -3.94 -1.72 -11.11
C PRO A 46 -4.87 -2.85 -11.56
N ASN A 47 -6.15 -2.72 -11.20
CA ASN A 47 -7.20 -3.63 -11.67
C ASN A 47 -6.94 -5.12 -11.36
N HIS A 48 -6.39 -5.42 -10.19
CA HIS A 48 -6.15 -6.80 -9.75
C HIS A 48 -7.42 -7.44 -9.18
N ALA A 49 -7.50 -8.78 -9.26
CA ALA A 49 -8.52 -9.57 -8.57
C ALA A 49 -7.95 -10.17 -7.28
N TYR A 50 -8.78 -10.18 -6.25
CA TYR A 50 -8.49 -10.70 -4.93
C TYR A 50 -9.61 -11.65 -4.47
N PRO A 51 -9.32 -12.77 -3.77
CA PRO A 51 -10.35 -13.59 -3.13
C PRO A 51 -11.19 -12.77 -2.14
N VAL A 52 -12.50 -13.00 -2.12
CA VAL A 52 -13.37 -12.33 -1.15
C VAL A 52 -13.14 -12.95 0.22
N PRO A 53 -12.71 -12.17 1.25
CA PRO A 53 -12.49 -12.67 2.59
C PRO A 53 -13.76 -13.32 3.19
N ALA A 54 -13.58 -14.38 3.94
CA ALA A 54 -14.64 -15.00 4.72
C ALA A 54 -15.02 -14.07 5.89
N GLY A 55 -16.02 -13.22 5.70
CA GLY A 55 -16.45 -12.26 6.73
C GLY A 55 -17.37 -11.17 6.20
N PRO A 56 -17.77 -10.19 7.03
CA PRO A 56 -18.55 -9.06 6.57
C PRO A 56 -17.79 -8.27 5.51
N ALA A 57 -18.50 -7.76 4.50
CA ALA A 57 -17.91 -6.99 3.42
C ALA A 57 -17.02 -5.84 3.97
N PRO A 58 -15.82 -5.66 3.44
CA PRO A 58 -14.94 -4.57 3.85
C PRO A 58 -15.57 -3.23 3.50
N VAL A 59 -15.50 -2.29 4.44
CA VAL A 59 -15.88 -0.89 4.21
C VAL A 59 -14.60 -0.14 3.80
N ALA A 60 -14.73 0.80 2.87
CA ALA A 60 -13.64 1.65 2.45
C ALA A 60 -12.89 2.26 3.66
N PRO A 61 -11.57 2.38 3.61
CA PRO A 61 -10.81 2.97 4.69
C PRO A 61 -11.27 4.41 4.94
N VAL A 62 -11.52 4.74 6.20
CA VAL A 62 -11.71 6.13 6.61
C VAL A 62 -10.33 6.80 6.58
N PRO A 63 -10.17 7.98 5.97
CA PRO A 63 -8.92 8.70 5.99
C PRO A 63 -8.47 8.93 7.44
N ALA A 64 -7.19 8.82 7.71
CA ALA A 64 -6.63 9.33 8.95
C ALA A 64 -6.98 10.83 9.00
N GLY A 65 -7.65 11.27 10.07
CA GLY A 65 -7.94 12.69 10.25
C GLY A 65 -6.65 13.52 10.22
N PRO A 66 -6.72 14.81 9.92
CA PRO A 66 -5.55 15.67 9.93
C PRO A 66 -4.82 15.49 11.26
N ALA A 67 -3.48 15.42 11.20
CA ALA A 67 -2.66 15.33 12.39
C ALA A 67 -3.09 16.40 13.40
N PRO A 68 -3.19 16.10 14.70
CA PRO A 68 -3.57 17.10 15.69
C PRO A 68 -2.58 18.27 15.62
N VAL A 69 -3.07 19.43 15.22
CA VAL A 69 -2.32 20.67 15.27
C VAL A 69 -1.92 20.87 16.73
N ALA A 70 -0.64 21.07 16.99
CA ALA A 70 -0.13 21.34 18.33
C ALA A 70 -0.98 22.48 18.96
N PRO A 71 -1.43 22.37 20.20
CA PRO A 71 -2.32 23.36 20.79
C PRO A 71 -1.62 24.71 20.89
N ALA A 72 -2.07 25.66 20.11
CA ALA A 72 -1.81 27.06 20.40
C ALA A 72 -2.45 27.35 21.77
N SER A 73 -1.71 27.93 22.69
CA SER A 73 -2.12 28.25 24.03
C SER A 73 -3.42 29.08 24.02
N ALA A 74 -4.54 28.42 24.34
CA ALA A 74 -5.86 29.07 24.43
C ALA A 74 -6.13 29.52 25.87
N GLY A 75 -6.50 30.79 26.02
CA GLY A 75 -7.12 31.31 27.21
C GLY A 75 -8.55 30.74 27.41
N PRO A 76 -9.15 30.91 28.58
CA PRO A 76 -10.38 30.21 28.98
C PRO A 76 -11.60 30.69 28.21
N VAL A 77 -12.32 29.74 27.60
CA VAL A 77 -13.65 29.99 26.99
C VAL A 77 -14.72 29.24 27.78
N SER A 78 -15.74 29.99 28.23
CA SER A 78 -16.92 29.48 28.93
C SER A 78 -17.77 28.60 28.03
N VAL A 79 -18.23 27.46 28.55
CA VAL A 79 -19.19 26.56 27.90
C VAL A 79 -20.59 26.73 28.50
N ASP A 80 -21.57 27.07 27.65
CA ASP A 80 -22.98 26.94 27.96
C ASP A 80 -23.52 25.58 27.45
N PRO A 81 -24.46 24.93 28.17
CA PRO A 81 -24.95 23.59 27.84
C PRO A 81 -26.08 23.60 26.80
N VAL A 82 -26.00 22.69 25.82
CA VAL A 82 -27.08 22.44 24.84
C VAL A 82 -27.94 21.24 25.30
N PRO A 83 -29.29 21.32 25.18
CA PRO A 83 -30.19 20.30 25.72
C PRO A 83 -30.33 19.06 24.82
N ALA A 84 -30.53 17.92 25.47
CA ALA A 84 -30.81 16.64 24.87
C ALA A 84 -32.24 16.56 24.29
N GLY A 85 -32.36 16.16 23.03
CA GLY A 85 -33.62 15.81 22.39
C GLY A 85 -33.65 14.32 22.04
N PHE A 86 -34.57 13.57 22.66
CA PHE A 86 -34.90 12.19 22.31
C PHE A 86 -35.83 12.15 21.11
N ALA A 87 -35.56 11.26 20.15
CA ALA A 87 -36.56 10.78 19.19
C ALA A 87 -36.48 9.27 19.03
N SER A 88 -37.55 8.62 19.43
CA SER A 88 -37.83 7.19 19.30
C SER A 88 -38.31 6.86 17.87
N GLY A 89 -37.75 5.83 17.24
CA GLY A 89 -38.26 5.26 15.99
C GLY A 89 -38.32 3.73 16.10
N GLY A 90 -39.49 3.18 15.79
CA GLY A 90 -39.98 1.85 16.06
C GLY A 90 -39.37 0.72 15.20
N PRO A 91 -39.83 -0.54 15.40
CA PRO A 91 -39.13 -1.75 14.98
C PRO A 91 -39.39 -2.08 13.51
N VAL A 92 -38.36 -2.42 12.78
CA VAL A 92 -38.47 -3.07 11.46
C VAL A 92 -38.24 -4.56 11.58
N ALA A 93 -39.08 -5.28 10.89
CA ALA A 93 -39.29 -6.72 10.97
C ALA A 93 -38.02 -7.56 10.72
N SER A 94 -37.89 -8.59 11.54
CA SER A 94 -36.96 -9.69 11.42
C SER A 94 -37.36 -10.59 10.24
N GLY A 95 -36.56 -10.57 9.17
CA GLY A 95 -36.50 -11.61 8.15
C GLY A 95 -35.33 -12.53 8.45
N SER A 96 -35.60 -13.70 9.03
CA SER A 96 -34.61 -14.75 9.22
C SER A 96 -34.29 -15.42 7.89
N ALA A 97 -33.11 -15.17 7.36
CA ALA A 97 -32.47 -16.03 6.39
C ALA A 97 -31.12 -16.44 6.96
N SER A 98 -31.10 -17.57 7.64
CA SER A 98 -29.86 -18.27 8.01
C SER A 98 -29.33 -18.95 6.75
N SER A 99 -28.37 -18.35 6.09
CA SER A 99 -27.40 -19.04 5.26
C SER A 99 -26.04 -18.69 5.80
N GLY A 100 -25.43 -19.64 6.52
CA GLY A 100 -24.02 -19.57 6.86
C GLY A 100 -23.19 -19.40 5.59
N PRO A 101 -21.96 -18.89 5.69
CA PRO A 101 -21.11 -18.71 4.53
C PRO A 101 -20.82 -20.10 3.93
N VAL A 102 -21.47 -20.42 2.83
CA VAL A 102 -20.98 -21.45 1.92
C VAL A 102 -19.69 -20.88 1.37
N GLY A 103 -18.55 -21.36 1.84
CA GLY A 103 -17.26 -21.13 1.22
C GLY A 103 -17.34 -21.70 -0.19
N THR A 104 -17.70 -20.88 -1.16
CA THR A 104 -17.74 -21.28 -2.56
C THR A 104 -16.29 -21.40 -3.00
N ASP A 105 -15.84 -22.64 -3.25
CA ASP A 105 -14.51 -22.89 -3.81
C ASP A 105 -14.35 -22.13 -5.11
N ILE A 106 -13.21 -21.44 -5.25
CA ILE A 106 -12.84 -20.77 -6.51
C ILE A 106 -12.66 -21.84 -7.59
N ILE A 107 -13.28 -21.66 -8.73
CA ILE A 107 -13.20 -22.58 -9.88
C ILE A 107 -12.62 -21.88 -11.11
N ALA A 108 -12.20 -22.66 -12.11
CA ALA A 108 -11.61 -22.12 -13.34
C ALA A 108 -12.53 -21.14 -14.10
N ALA A 109 -13.84 -21.30 -13.99
CA ALA A 109 -14.81 -20.39 -14.59
C ALA A 109 -14.78 -18.99 -13.95
N ASP A 110 -14.46 -18.87 -12.65
CA ASP A 110 -14.32 -17.58 -11.96
C ASP A 110 -13.11 -16.82 -12.49
N ILE A 111 -11.97 -17.52 -12.63
CA ILE A 111 -10.76 -16.97 -13.25
C ILE A 111 -11.05 -16.48 -14.67
N ALA A 112 -11.75 -17.30 -15.48
CA ALA A 112 -12.08 -16.93 -16.85
C ALA A 112 -12.96 -15.67 -16.93
N ARG A 113 -13.95 -15.51 -16.03
CA ARG A 113 -14.82 -14.33 -15.96
C ARG A 113 -14.04 -13.06 -15.59
N VAL A 114 -13.18 -13.11 -14.58
CA VAL A 114 -12.33 -11.99 -14.20
C VAL A 114 -11.42 -11.57 -15.35
N ARG A 115 -10.74 -12.51 -15.98
CA ARG A 115 -9.86 -12.25 -17.14
C ARG A 115 -10.62 -11.64 -18.33
N ALA A 116 -11.83 -12.14 -18.60
CA ALA A 116 -12.68 -11.55 -19.66
C ALA A 116 -13.00 -10.08 -19.34
N ARG A 117 -13.30 -9.76 -18.09
CA ARG A 117 -13.56 -8.38 -17.67
C ARG A 117 -12.31 -7.49 -17.76
N GLN A 118 -11.16 -7.98 -17.32
CA GLN A 118 -9.89 -7.25 -17.46
C GLN A 118 -9.56 -6.94 -18.91
N ARG A 119 -9.77 -7.91 -19.82
CA ARG A 119 -9.62 -7.68 -21.28
C ARG A 119 -10.60 -6.66 -21.83
N GLN A 120 -11.88 -6.66 -21.39
CA GLN A 120 -12.87 -5.64 -21.76
C GLN A 120 -12.46 -4.24 -21.32
N LEU A 121 -11.81 -4.13 -20.16
CA LEU A 121 -11.27 -2.87 -19.65
C LEU A 121 -9.96 -2.44 -20.33
N GLY A 122 -9.36 -3.29 -21.17
CA GLY A 122 -8.06 -3.03 -21.79
C GLY A 122 -6.91 -3.02 -20.80
N VAL A 123 -7.05 -3.67 -19.63
CA VAL A 123 -6.03 -3.71 -18.58
C VAL A 123 -5.31 -5.05 -18.54
N ALA A 124 -4.12 -5.07 -17.94
CA ALA A 124 -3.37 -6.29 -17.72
C ALA A 124 -4.14 -7.29 -16.84
N GLU A 125 -4.06 -8.57 -17.16
CA GLU A 125 -4.62 -9.64 -16.32
C GLU A 125 -3.81 -9.74 -15.03
N SER A 126 -4.42 -9.46 -13.88
CA SER A 126 -3.76 -9.36 -12.59
C SER A 126 -4.58 -10.00 -11.49
N PHE A 127 -3.92 -10.81 -10.67
CA PHE A 127 -4.45 -11.45 -9.46
C PHE A 127 -3.42 -11.27 -8.34
N GLU A 128 -3.92 -11.11 -7.12
CA GLU A 128 -3.08 -11.04 -5.93
C GLU A 128 -3.81 -11.73 -4.78
N TRP A 129 -3.11 -12.54 -3.96
CA TRP A 129 -3.71 -13.21 -2.80
C TRP A 129 -2.65 -13.71 -1.82
N LEU A 130 -3.06 -14.03 -0.59
CA LEU A 130 -2.22 -14.70 0.40
C LEU A 130 -2.18 -16.21 0.13
N ALA A 131 -0.98 -16.76 -0.04
CA ALA A 131 -0.77 -18.19 -0.33
C ALA A 131 -1.40 -19.09 0.72
N GLU A 132 -1.31 -18.69 1.99
CA GLU A 132 -1.77 -19.48 3.13
C GLU A 132 -3.30 -19.39 3.34
N VAL A 133 -3.98 -18.41 2.75
CA VAL A 133 -5.42 -18.22 2.85
C VAL A 133 -6.15 -18.92 1.71
N THR A 134 -5.65 -18.79 0.50
CA THR A 134 -6.27 -19.38 -0.69
C THR A 134 -5.25 -20.22 -1.48
N PRO A 135 -4.75 -21.34 -0.92
CA PRO A 135 -3.67 -22.12 -1.52
C PRO A 135 -4.07 -22.77 -2.86
N SER A 136 -5.34 -23.10 -3.06
CA SER A 136 -5.85 -23.72 -4.29
C SER A 136 -5.84 -22.78 -5.50
N LEU A 137 -5.87 -21.45 -5.27
CA LEU A 137 -5.96 -20.47 -6.34
C LEU A 137 -4.72 -20.49 -7.27
N ARG A 138 -3.53 -20.79 -6.73
CA ARG A 138 -2.30 -20.87 -7.51
C ARG A 138 -2.44 -21.83 -8.69
N ALA A 139 -2.86 -23.07 -8.43
CA ALA A 139 -3.01 -24.08 -9.47
C ALA A 139 -4.00 -23.67 -10.56
N LEU A 140 -5.10 -22.99 -10.18
CA LEU A 140 -6.11 -22.50 -11.11
C LEU A 140 -5.57 -21.37 -12.00
N VAL A 141 -4.82 -20.45 -11.43
CA VAL A 141 -4.23 -19.31 -12.15
C VAL A 141 -3.13 -19.79 -13.10
N GLU A 142 -2.25 -20.69 -12.64
CA GLU A 142 -1.21 -21.31 -13.48
C GLU A 142 -1.81 -22.16 -14.62
N ALA A 143 -2.86 -22.96 -14.34
CA ALA A 143 -3.60 -23.71 -15.37
C ALA A 143 -4.27 -22.80 -16.40
N ALA A 144 -4.61 -21.56 -16.02
CA ALA A 144 -5.10 -20.55 -16.95
C ALA A 144 -4.00 -19.87 -17.78
N GLY A 145 -2.74 -20.31 -17.64
CA GLY A 145 -1.59 -19.80 -18.40
C GLY A 145 -1.00 -18.50 -17.87
N LEU A 146 -1.26 -18.14 -16.61
CA LEU A 146 -0.70 -16.95 -15.98
C LEU A 146 0.47 -17.34 -15.05
N PRO A 147 1.66 -16.76 -15.21
CA PRO A 147 2.80 -17.05 -14.33
C PRO A 147 2.60 -16.41 -12.97
N VAL A 148 2.78 -17.22 -11.91
CA VAL A 148 2.64 -16.75 -10.52
C VAL A 148 4.00 -16.47 -9.91
N ALA A 149 4.19 -15.27 -9.40
CA ALA A 149 5.36 -14.88 -8.61
C ALA A 149 5.03 -14.88 -7.12
N GLU A 150 6.06 -15.13 -6.31
CA GLU A 150 5.98 -15.09 -4.85
C GLU A 150 6.61 -13.81 -4.33
N ARG A 151 5.97 -13.23 -3.32
CA ARG A 151 6.48 -12.10 -2.53
C ARG A 151 6.36 -12.47 -1.05
N PRO A 152 7.44 -12.93 -0.42
CA PRO A 152 7.43 -13.18 1.01
C PRO A 152 7.09 -11.90 1.78
N LEU A 153 6.31 -12.06 2.85
CA LEU A 153 5.90 -10.99 3.74
C LEU A 153 6.74 -10.97 5.01
N MET A 154 6.99 -9.78 5.52
CA MET A 154 7.54 -9.59 6.85
C MET A 154 6.67 -8.60 7.62
N VAL A 155 6.54 -8.82 8.93
CA VAL A 155 5.84 -7.94 9.86
C VAL A 155 6.82 -7.36 10.87
N LEU A 156 6.67 -6.09 11.18
CA LEU A 156 7.43 -5.44 12.25
C LEU A 156 6.84 -5.82 13.60
N ASP A 157 7.67 -6.31 14.50
CA ASP A 157 7.27 -6.56 15.89
C ASP A 157 6.78 -5.23 16.51
N PRO A 158 5.53 -5.15 17.00
CA PRO A 158 4.96 -3.90 17.49
C PRO A 158 5.75 -3.29 18.66
N HIS A 159 6.43 -4.12 19.43
CA HIS A 159 7.21 -3.70 20.60
C HIS A 159 8.71 -3.55 20.30
N HIS A 160 9.16 -3.90 19.09
CA HIS A 160 10.57 -3.74 18.73
C HIS A 160 10.90 -2.25 18.57
N PRO A 161 11.86 -1.72 19.34
CA PRO A 161 12.33 -0.36 19.11
C PRO A 161 13.03 -0.29 17.75
N LEU A 162 12.68 0.73 16.95
CA LEU A 162 13.39 0.96 15.70
C LEU A 162 14.77 1.55 16.03
N PRO A 163 15.87 0.89 15.63
CA PRO A 163 17.19 1.40 15.93
C PRO A 163 17.44 2.72 15.17
N PRO A 164 18.17 3.67 15.77
CA PRO A 164 18.59 4.87 15.07
C PRO A 164 19.33 4.51 13.77
N GLN A 165 18.96 5.18 12.70
CA GLN A 165 19.59 4.97 11.39
C GLN A 165 20.57 6.12 11.14
N PRO A 166 21.88 5.85 11.03
CA PRO A 166 22.86 6.89 10.71
C PRO A 166 22.59 7.40 9.28
N LEU A 167 22.63 8.71 9.14
CA LEU A 167 22.48 9.39 7.85
C LEU A 167 23.83 10.01 7.45
N PRO A 168 24.15 10.10 6.16
CA PRO A 168 25.26 10.92 5.68
C PRO A 168 25.10 12.38 6.12
N GLU A 169 26.23 13.09 6.23
CA GLU A 169 26.25 14.49 6.65
C GLU A 169 25.32 15.35 5.76
N GLY A 170 24.51 16.19 6.40
CA GLY A 170 23.56 17.09 5.74
C GLY A 170 22.33 16.42 5.13
N VAL A 171 22.21 15.08 5.16
CA VAL A 171 21.00 14.37 4.70
C VAL A 171 19.93 14.45 5.78
N THR A 172 18.71 14.81 5.36
CA THR A 172 17.52 14.88 6.23
C THR A 172 16.42 13.95 5.72
N ILE A 173 15.59 13.45 6.62
CA ILE A 173 14.37 12.69 6.24
C ILE A 173 13.16 13.48 6.68
N ARG A 174 12.14 13.54 5.82
CA ARG A 174 10.86 14.15 6.13
C ARG A 174 9.69 13.38 5.50
N ILE A 175 8.55 13.48 6.14
CA ILE A 175 7.24 13.11 5.55
C ILE A 175 6.87 14.24 4.60
N LEU A 176 6.28 13.92 3.46
CA LEU A 176 5.92 14.91 2.44
C LEU A 176 4.47 15.35 2.59
N ASP A 177 4.28 16.65 2.52
CA ASP A 177 2.97 17.26 2.31
C ASP A 177 2.56 17.19 0.82
N ALA A 178 1.28 17.38 0.56
CA ALA A 178 0.74 17.29 -0.80
C ALA A 178 1.26 18.39 -1.74
N ASP A 179 1.65 19.54 -1.20
CA ASP A 179 2.19 20.69 -1.94
C ASP A 179 3.71 20.80 -1.87
N ASP A 180 4.39 19.77 -1.32
CA ASP A 180 5.85 19.73 -1.27
C ASP A 180 6.46 19.87 -2.67
N PRO A 181 7.37 20.83 -2.89
CA PRO A 181 7.99 21.04 -4.20
C PRO A 181 8.84 19.85 -4.67
N GLY A 182 9.31 19.00 -3.76
CA GLY A 182 10.05 17.77 -4.07
C GLY A 182 9.15 16.58 -4.50
N LEU A 183 7.84 16.72 -4.40
CA LEU A 183 6.91 15.62 -4.68
C LEU A 183 7.11 14.95 -6.04
N PRO A 184 7.28 15.68 -7.17
CA PRO A 184 7.51 15.03 -8.47
C PRO A 184 8.76 14.13 -8.48
N ALA A 185 9.86 14.61 -7.91
CA ALA A 185 11.12 13.87 -7.85
C ALA A 185 11.03 12.67 -6.89
N VAL A 186 10.31 12.80 -5.76
CA VAL A 186 10.06 11.69 -4.82
C VAL A 186 9.20 10.60 -5.47
N LEU A 187 8.20 10.95 -6.27
CA LEU A 187 7.39 10.00 -7.04
C LEU A 187 8.18 9.34 -8.20
N ALA A 188 9.15 10.04 -8.78
CA ALA A 188 10.00 9.51 -9.83
C ALA A 188 11.03 8.48 -9.33
N LEU A 189 11.51 8.66 -8.10
CA LEU A 189 12.63 7.89 -7.55
C LEU A 189 12.42 6.38 -7.55
N PRO A 190 11.27 5.80 -7.11
CA PRO A 190 11.03 4.37 -7.18
C PRO A 190 11.10 3.80 -8.60
N ARG A 191 10.69 4.57 -9.63
CA ARG A 191 10.77 4.13 -11.03
C ARG A 191 12.21 3.87 -11.45
N LEU A 192 13.14 4.75 -11.08
CA LEU A 192 14.57 4.56 -11.33
C LEU A 192 15.18 3.46 -10.48
N ALA A 193 14.80 3.40 -9.21
CA ALA A 193 15.33 2.42 -8.28
C ALA A 193 14.95 0.98 -8.68
N PHE A 194 13.74 0.76 -9.21
CA PHE A 194 13.28 -0.57 -9.63
C PHE A 194 13.68 -0.92 -11.07
N ALA A 195 13.94 0.07 -11.93
CA ALA A 195 14.48 -0.18 -13.27
C ALA A 195 15.93 -0.71 -13.22
N ASP A 196 16.68 -0.36 -12.18
CA ASP A 196 18.04 -0.83 -11.93
C ASP A 196 18.01 -1.87 -10.81
N VAL A 197 17.91 -3.13 -11.19
CA VAL A 197 17.70 -4.27 -10.28
C VAL A 197 18.87 -4.47 -9.32
N GLY A 198 18.56 -4.76 -8.06
CA GLY A 198 19.53 -5.08 -7.01
C GLY A 198 19.89 -3.89 -6.11
N THR A 199 20.94 -4.08 -5.29
CA THR A 199 21.35 -3.13 -4.25
C THR A 199 22.72 -2.50 -4.50
N ALA A 200 23.39 -2.84 -5.61
CA ALA A 200 24.66 -2.23 -5.99
C ALA A 200 24.46 -0.77 -6.42
N VAL A 201 25.53 0.02 -6.35
CA VAL A 201 25.53 1.38 -6.90
C VAL A 201 25.36 1.27 -8.41
N GLY A 202 24.42 2.01 -8.97
CA GLY A 202 24.10 2.05 -10.38
C GLY A 202 24.33 3.44 -10.99
N PRO A 203 24.17 3.58 -12.31
CA PRO A 203 24.50 4.83 -13.03
C PRO A 203 23.45 5.92 -12.92
N ALA A 204 22.15 5.58 -12.74
CA ALA A 204 21.10 6.56 -12.73
C ALA A 204 21.19 7.51 -11.53
N GLY A 205 21.23 8.79 -11.80
CA GLY A 205 21.43 9.85 -10.83
C GLY A 205 20.42 10.99 -10.96
N ARG A 206 20.87 12.19 -10.64
CA ARG A 206 20.01 13.39 -10.57
C ARG A 206 19.41 13.77 -11.91
N ALA A 207 20.17 13.62 -13.00
CA ALA A 207 19.69 13.98 -14.34
C ALA A 207 18.52 13.09 -14.77
N GLU A 208 18.66 11.79 -14.60
CA GLU A 208 17.61 10.81 -14.89
C GLU A 208 16.40 11.02 -13.97
N LEU A 209 16.64 11.36 -12.69
CA LEU A 209 15.57 11.66 -11.73
C LEU A 209 14.76 12.89 -12.18
N ALA A 210 15.43 13.97 -12.59
CA ALA A 210 14.78 15.17 -13.08
C ALA A 210 13.94 14.88 -14.34
N ALA A 211 14.49 14.14 -15.30
CA ALA A 211 13.79 13.79 -16.53
C ALA A 211 12.52 12.94 -16.27
N VAL A 212 12.57 11.99 -15.32
CA VAL A 212 11.40 11.21 -14.94
C VAL A 212 10.39 12.08 -14.18
N ALA A 213 10.85 12.98 -13.30
CA ALA A 213 9.97 13.89 -12.56
C ALA A 213 9.21 14.83 -13.51
N GLU A 214 9.88 15.43 -14.49
CA GLU A 214 9.26 16.27 -15.53
C GLU A 214 8.19 15.51 -16.30
N LYS A 215 8.44 14.25 -16.65
CA LYS A 215 7.45 13.40 -17.30
C LYS A 215 6.23 13.16 -16.43
N LEU A 216 6.40 12.94 -15.11
CA LEU A 216 5.30 12.74 -14.17
C LEU A 216 4.44 13.98 -13.96
N VAL A 217 5.05 15.17 -14.08
CA VAL A 217 4.31 16.44 -14.09
C VAL A 217 3.52 16.57 -15.39
N ALA A 218 4.17 16.32 -16.53
CA ALA A 218 3.56 16.48 -17.85
C ALA A 218 2.41 15.51 -18.12
N ASP A 219 2.46 14.27 -17.60
CA ASP A 219 1.42 13.26 -17.75
C ASP A 219 0.31 13.34 -16.67
N GLY A 220 0.35 14.33 -15.77
CA GLY A 220 -0.65 14.53 -14.73
C GLY A 220 -0.57 13.55 -13.54
N THR A 221 0.43 12.68 -13.49
CA THR A 221 0.60 11.70 -12.39
C THR A 221 0.68 12.39 -11.02
N VAL A 222 1.43 13.50 -10.93
CA VAL A 222 1.59 14.25 -9.68
C VAL A 222 0.25 14.72 -9.15
N GLU A 223 -0.57 15.31 -10.02
CA GLU A 223 -1.90 15.83 -9.64
C GLU A 223 -2.89 14.72 -9.29
N THR A 224 -2.75 13.55 -9.90
CA THR A 224 -3.55 12.36 -9.54
C THR A 224 -3.21 11.82 -8.14
N ILE A 225 -1.96 11.92 -7.72
CA ILE A 225 -1.50 11.41 -6.41
C ILE A 225 -1.78 12.42 -5.29
N ARG A 226 -1.72 13.72 -5.55
CA ARG A 226 -1.88 14.80 -4.56
C ARG A 226 -3.11 14.64 -3.64
N PRO A 227 -4.33 14.34 -4.15
CA PRO A 227 -5.49 14.10 -3.29
C PRO A 227 -5.32 12.95 -2.30
N THR A 228 -4.55 11.91 -2.66
CA THR A 228 -4.33 10.78 -1.76
C THR A 228 -3.46 11.13 -0.55
N LEU A 229 -2.57 12.10 -0.71
CA LEU A 229 -1.78 12.66 0.41
C LEU A 229 -2.65 13.55 1.29
N LEU A 230 -3.44 14.47 0.68
CA LEU A 230 -4.35 15.36 1.40
C LEU A 230 -5.36 14.60 2.26
N THR A 231 -5.84 13.46 1.78
CA THR A 231 -6.82 12.63 2.51
C THR A 231 -6.19 11.61 3.45
N GLY A 232 -4.85 11.55 3.53
CA GLY A 232 -4.15 10.56 4.34
C GLY A 232 -4.25 9.10 3.85
N HIS A 233 -4.81 8.88 2.66
CA HIS A 233 -4.83 7.53 2.05
C HIS A 233 -3.44 7.06 1.62
N LYS A 234 -2.49 7.98 1.46
CA LYS A 234 -1.09 7.71 1.18
C LYS A 234 -0.20 8.61 2.02
N VAL A 235 0.85 8.04 2.56
CA VAL A 235 1.92 8.78 3.25
C VAL A 235 3.23 8.49 2.52
N LEU A 236 3.97 9.54 2.21
CA LEU A 236 5.29 9.48 1.58
C LEU A 236 6.36 9.96 2.54
N ALA A 237 7.51 9.30 2.57
CA ALA A 237 8.72 9.81 3.19
C ALA A 237 9.88 9.76 2.21
N ALA A 238 10.80 10.72 2.32
CA ALA A 238 12.01 10.73 1.53
C ALA A 238 13.21 11.28 2.31
N ALA A 239 14.39 10.77 1.97
CA ALA A 239 15.68 11.28 2.41
C ALA A 239 16.18 12.28 1.36
N PHE A 240 16.56 13.48 1.79
CA PHE A 240 16.99 14.58 0.93
C PHE A 240 18.46 14.95 1.19
N ALA A 241 19.19 15.17 0.11
CA ALA A 241 20.49 15.81 0.15
C ALA A 241 20.37 17.29 0.55
N PRO A 242 21.47 17.96 0.95
CA PRO A 242 21.46 19.39 1.33
C PRO A 242 20.91 20.32 0.26
N ASP A 243 21.03 19.96 -1.02
CA ASP A 243 20.50 20.71 -2.15
C ASP A 243 19.01 20.42 -2.49
N GLY A 244 18.33 19.65 -1.65
CA GLY A 244 16.92 19.27 -1.84
C GLY A 244 16.69 18.11 -2.79
N THR A 245 17.71 17.46 -3.33
CA THR A 245 17.54 16.26 -4.19
C THR A 245 17.09 15.07 -3.35
N PRO A 246 15.99 14.37 -3.65
CA PRO A 246 15.62 13.14 -2.95
C PRO A 246 16.56 12.00 -3.36
N LEU A 247 17.10 11.31 -2.36
CA LEU A 247 18.07 10.22 -2.50
C LEU A 247 17.45 8.85 -2.25
N ALA A 248 16.43 8.79 -1.42
CA ALA A 248 15.65 7.59 -1.16
C ALA A 248 14.20 7.98 -0.84
N ALA A 249 13.24 7.12 -1.16
CA ALA A 249 11.84 7.36 -0.88
C ALA A 249 11.11 6.05 -0.57
N GLY A 250 9.92 6.18 0.01
CA GLY A 250 9.00 5.08 0.23
C GLY A 250 7.64 5.62 0.64
N HIS A 251 6.67 4.71 0.76
CA HIS A 251 5.32 5.09 1.13
C HIS A 251 4.59 3.99 1.90
N TYR A 252 3.45 4.38 2.48
CA TYR A 252 2.48 3.43 2.99
C TYR A 252 1.04 3.93 2.77
N HIS A 253 0.08 3.01 2.90
CA HIS A 253 -1.36 3.26 2.80
C HIS A 253 -2.04 2.75 4.07
N PRO A 254 -2.43 3.62 5.03
CA PRO A 254 -3.02 3.16 6.28
C PRO A 254 -4.46 2.68 6.08
N ALA A 255 -4.81 1.57 6.71
CA ALA A 255 -6.18 1.09 6.76
C ALA A 255 -6.42 0.33 8.07
N ARG A 256 -7.43 0.74 8.86
CA ARG A 256 -7.87 0.01 10.06
C ARG A 256 -6.74 -0.38 11.05
N GLY A 257 -5.76 0.50 11.25
CA GLY A 257 -4.64 0.26 12.17
C GLY A 257 -3.57 -0.70 11.66
N ILE A 258 -3.60 -1.06 10.36
CA ILE A 258 -2.58 -1.86 9.68
C ILE A 258 -2.11 -1.14 8.42
N THR A 259 -0.86 -1.36 8.04
CA THR A 259 -0.32 -0.83 6.78
C THR A 259 0.78 -1.69 6.21
N GLU A 260 0.84 -1.73 4.87
CA GLU A 260 2.01 -2.18 4.14
C GLU A 260 2.91 -0.99 3.80
N ILE A 261 4.19 -1.08 4.14
CA ILE A 261 5.20 -0.12 3.64
C ILE A 261 5.76 -0.68 2.34
N GLY A 262 5.63 0.10 1.27
CA GLY A 262 6.07 -0.28 -0.06
C GLY A 262 6.85 0.82 -0.77
N GLY A 263 7.33 0.48 -1.97
CA GLY A 263 8.01 1.43 -2.84
C GLY A 263 9.34 1.98 -2.27
N ILE A 264 9.98 1.27 -1.33
CA ILE A 264 11.27 1.69 -0.79
C ILE A 264 12.32 1.60 -1.90
N GLY A 265 12.71 2.75 -2.40
CA GLY A 265 13.72 2.91 -3.45
C GLY A 265 14.83 3.86 -3.03
N THR A 266 16.04 3.59 -3.50
CA THR A 266 17.19 4.50 -3.35
C THR A 266 17.71 4.83 -4.72
N LEU A 267 17.96 6.12 -4.99
CA LEU A 267 18.57 6.60 -6.23
C LEU A 267 19.84 5.77 -6.50
N PRO A 268 19.98 5.12 -7.66
CA PRO A 268 21.06 4.16 -7.91
C PRO A 268 22.46 4.68 -7.55
N THR A 269 22.77 5.93 -7.87
CA THR A 269 24.05 6.57 -7.48
C THR A 269 24.21 6.80 -5.98
N ALA A 270 23.13 6.80 -5.19
CA ALA A 270 23.14 7.05 -3.74
C ALA A 270 22.97 5.75 -2.91
N ARG A 271 23.03 4.58 -3.53
CA ARG A 271 22.89 3.29 -2.84
C ARG A 271 24.07 3.02 -1.90
N ARG A 272 23.89 2.05 -0.98
CA ARG A 272 24.89 1.58 0.00
C ARG A 272 25.23 2.58 1.12
N GLN A 273 24.41 3.61 1.31
CA GLN A 273 24.54 4.64 2.35
C GLN A 273 23.50 4.50 3.49
N GLY A 274 22.77 3.38 3.56
CA GLY A 274 21.75 3.15 4.60
C GLY A 274 20.43 3.89 4.41
N LEU A 275 20.28 4.69 3.35
CA LEU A 275 19.13 5.60 3.13
C LEU A 275 17.78 4.86 3.07
N GLY A 276 17.73 3.71 2.38
CA GLY A 276 16.49 2.91 2.31
C GLY A 276 16.04 2.39 3.67
N ALA A 277 16.98 1.96 4.52
CA ALA A 277 16.67 1.55 5.90
C ALA A 277 16.16 2.72 6.74
N ALA A 278 16.76 3.90 6.57
CA ALA A 278 16.38 5.10 7.29
C ALA A 278 14.97 5.60 6.90
N VAL A 279 14.63 5.59 5.59
CA VAL A 279 13.28 5.90 5.12
C VAL A 279 12.26 4.88 5.64
N MET A 280 12.59 3.57 5.62
CA MET A 280 11.74 2.53 6.19
C MET A 280 11.47 2.76 7.68
N ALA A 281 12.50 3.07 8.46
CA ALA A 281 12.37 3.35 9.89
C ALA A 281 11.51 4.59 10.14
N ALA A 282 11.68 5.66 9.36
CA ALA A 282 10.89 6.88 9.47
C ALA A 282 9.40 6.62 9.17
N LEU A 283 9.10 5.88 8.09
CA LEU A 283 7.71 5.49 7.75
C LEU A 283 7.08 4.63 8.84
N ALA A 284 7.82 3.64 9.36
CA ALA A 284 7.31 2.77 10.41
C ALA A 284 7.07 3.52 11.74
N THR A 285 7.95 4.46 12.09
CA THR A 285 7.77 5.34 13.25
C THR A 285 6.54 6.22 13.06
N HIS A 286 6.44 6.93 11.95
CA HIS A 286 5.28 7.77 11.63
C HIS A 286 3.97 6.98 11.63
N ALA A 287 3.94 5.78 11.05
CA ALA A 287 2.76 4.91 11.05
C ALA A 287 2.31 4.58 12.48
N ARG A 288 3.24 4.21 13.38
CA ARG A 288 2.94 3.92 14.79
C ARG A 288 2.40 5.14 15.54
N GLU A 289 3.00 6.31 15.34
CA GLU A 289 2.56 7.58 15.94
C GLU A 289 1.16 7.98 15.49
N HIS A 290 0.72 7.50 14.32
CA HIS A 290 -0.60 7.73 13.75
C HIS A 290 -1.57 6.53 13.89
N GLY A 291 -1.38 5.71 14.94
CA GLY A 291 -2.34 4.67 15.32
C GLY A 291 -2.28 3.39 14.50
N VAL A 292 -1.22 3.17 13.74
CA VAL A 292 -1.00 1.90 13.06
C VAL A 292 -0.33 0.91 14.02
N HIS A 293 -1.03 -0.19 14.32
CA HIS A 293 -0.55 -1.24 15.24
C HIS A 293 0.18 -2.37 14.53
N THR A 294 -0.05 -2.53 13.22
CA THR A 294 0.57 -3.58 12.42
C THR A 294 1.20 -2.98 11.19
N VAL A 295 2.52 -3.02 11.12
CA VAL A 295 3.30 -2.59 9.96
C VAL A 295 3.90 -3.82 9.32
N PHE A 296 3.67 -4.02 8.04
CA PHE A 296 4.22 -5.14 7.28
C PHE A 296 4.75 -4.68 5.92
N LEU A 297 5.40 -5.57 5.20
CA LEU A 297 5.93 -5.33 3.85
C LEU A 297 6.01 -6.64 3.07
N ALA A 298 6.01 -6.51 1.75
CA ALA A 298 6.40 -7.58 0.83
C ALA A 298 7.77 -7.28 0.21
N TYR A 299 8.54 -8.32 -0.13
CA TYR A 299 9.84 -8.16 -0.78
C TYR A 299 10.06 -9.21 -1.87
N ALA A 300 10.97 -8.89 -2.82
CA ALA A 300 11.33 -9.79 -3.91
C ALA A 300 12.76 -10.34 -3.77
N ASP A 301 13.65 -9.64 -3.06
CA ASP A 301 15.08 -9.95 -3.01
C ASP A 301 15.51 -10.25 -1.56
N ALA A 302 16.17 -11.40 -1.37
CA ALA A 302 16.70 -11.82 -0.07
C ALA A 302 17.75 -10.86 0.50
N ALA A 303 18.46 -10.08 -0.33
CA ALA A 303 19.39 -9.05 0.14
C ALA A 303 18.64 -7.91 0.83
N VAL A 304 17.47 -7.56 0.30
CA VAL A 304 16.59 -6.53 0.88
C VAL A 304 15.95 -7.05 2.17
N ALA A 305 15.55 -8.32 2.23
CA ALA A 305 15.01 -8.92 3.45
C ALA A 305 15.96 -8.80 4.66
N ARG A 306 17.28 -8.93 4.45
CA ARG A 306 18.29 -8.75 5.51
C ARG A 306 18.31 -7.33 6.07
N ILE A 307 17.99 -6.31 5.28
CA ILE A 307 17.86 -4.93 5.73
C ILE A 307 16.67 -4.82 6.68
N TYR A 308 15.53 -5.36 6.29
CA TYR A 308 14.31 -5.30 7.09
C TYR A 308 14.40 -6.13 8.38
N ALA A 309 15.06 -7.30 8.34
CA ALA A 309 15.30 -8.09 9.54
C ALA A 309 16.12 -7.33 10.61
N ARG A 310 17.08 -6.49 10.20
CA ARG A 310 17.85 -5.63 11.14
C ARG A 310 16.99 -4.52 11.75
N LEU A 311 15.89 -4.14 11.13
CA LEU A 311 14.92 -3.19 11.64
C LEU A 311 13.85 -3.85 12.53
N GLY A 312 13.94 -5.17 12.76
CA GLY A 312 13.00 -5.91 13.59
C GLY A 312 11.83 -6.54 12.85
N PHE A 313 11.85 -6.55 11.53
CA PHE A 313 10.84 -7.28 10.74
C PHE A 313 11.11 -8.79 10.78
N ARG A 314 10.05 -9.59 10.87
CA ARG A 314 10.08 -11.06 10.92
C ARG A 314 9.19 -11.65 9.83
N PRO A 315 9.48 -12.87 9.32
CA PRO A 315 8.62 -13.53 8.35
C PRO A 315 7.16 -13.64 8.82
N ALA A 316 6.20 -13.41 7.91
CA ALA A 316 4.78 -13.32 8.24
C ALA A 316 3.85 -14.11 7.30
N GLY A 317 4.34 -14.56 6.14
CA GLY A 317 3.57 -15.28 5.14
C GLY A 317 4.08 -14.98 3.72
N THR A 318 3.25 -15.25 2.73
CA THR A 318 3.59 -15.05 1.32
C THR A 318 2.40 -14.49 0.55
N THR A 319 2.60 -13.39 -0.16
CA THR A 319 1.67 -12.91 -1.19
C THR A 319 2.06 -13.55 -2.53
N LEU A 320 1.06 -14.02 -3.24
CA LEU A 320 1.16 -14.52 -4.60
C LEU A 320 0.53 -13.49 -5.54
N LEU A 321 1.19 -13.24 -6.66
CA LEU A 321 0.70 -12.30 -7.68
C LEU A 321 1.10 -12.77 -9.07
N ILE A 322 0.40 -12.25 -10.07
CA ILE A 322 0.81 -12.49 -11.45
C ILE A 322 2.11 -11.71 -11.69
N ALA A 323 3.15 -12.42 -12.15
CA ALA A 323 4.41 -11.77 -12.50
C ALA A 323 4.19 -10.76 -13.64
N ASP A 324 4.79 -9.58 -13.50
CA ASP A 324 4.80 -8.59 -14.57
C ASP A 324 5.32 -9.23 -15.85
N GLN A 325 4.46 -9.37 -16.84
CA GLN A 325 4.89 -9.74 -18.18
C GLN A 325 5.60 -8.51 -18.77
N PRO A 326 6.82 -8.63 -19.28
CA PRO A 326 7.38 -7.56 -20.09
C PRO A 326 6.37 -7.27 -21.21
N ALA A 327 6.02 -6.00 -21.39
CA ALA A 327 5.09 -5.59 -22.44
C ALA A 327 5.51 -6.30 -23.74
N ARG A 328 4.64 -7.17 -24.24
CA ARG A 328 4.88 -7.83 -25.55
C ARG A 328 4.92 -6.68 -26.54
N GLY A 329 6.11 -6.42 -27.08
CA GLY A 329 6.30 -5.38 -28.06
C GLY A 329 5.26 -5.53 -29.17
N GLN A 330 4.49 -4.48 -29.37
CA GLN A 330 3.75 -4.22 -30.60
C GLN A 330 4.66 -3.46 -31.55
#